data_47934316c22d2f5539cd55c88c24b5be
#
_entry.id   47934316c22d2f5539cd55c88c24b5be
#
_cell.length_a   1.000
_cell.length_b   1.000
_cell.length_c   1.000
_cell.angle_alpha   90.00
_cell.angle_beta   90.00
_cell.angle_gamma   90.00
#
_symmetry.space_group_name_H-M   'P 1'
#
loop_
_entity.id
_entity.type
_entity.pdbx_description
1 polymer ?
#
loop_
_entity_poly.entity_id
_entity_poly.type
_entity_poly.pdbx_seq_one_letter_code
_entity_poly.pdbx_strand_id
1 'polypeptide(L)'
;EQKTVLPLLEQLSQETGIPLVATNDAHYLTKEEAEMQQVLLCIQTGKTLDDPTALRFETEEFYLKSTQEMQTLFAAMPEAIANTKRIADRCHVELETGTLHLPAFSMEGVSDNIAFFQALCEKGMQKRYGTPVPEPVRNRLQRETQVIQQMGYVDYFLIVWDYVRYAKQHGIPVGPGRGSGAGSLCAYCMGITEIDPMAYHLLFERFLNPERVSMPDFDIDFCVEGRPAVKEYVIQKYGADRVTEIITFDFFKARGAIRDVGRVLHLPYAFCDQIAKKIDPRQTIAETLAAPDGKALQQLLHTNADAKKLLDLAQKIEGVPRHTSTHAAGVIISAIPLLEMVPLQKNEDTIVTQYPMGDLETLGFLKFDFLGLRNLTIIRNCVRMIQETEPHFSIHHIPITDAAVYQMMANGDTMGVFQFESAGMRHVLLQMQPKCLEDLTAALSLYRPGPRDSIPQYLENRKHPDSISYAHPLLKPILEVTYGCMVYQEQVMEICRSLAGYSYGRADVVRRAMSKKKQEVMEQERQTFLYGLDGVCSGAIQNGVPKAVAESIFDEISRFAAYAFNKSHAVRLCLSGISKNRQNTLWNFYTGLKPETIQSKRLEKRSVRMKEPATHT
;
A
#
# COMPACT_ATOMS: atom_id res chain seq x y z
N GLU A 1 3.67 48.58 7.88
CA GLU A 1 4.70 47.96 8.75
C GLU A 1 6.05 47.88 8.03
N GLN A 2 6.18 47.21 6.85
CA GLN A 2 7.47 47.04 6.15
C GLN A 2 8.14 48.37 5.82
N LYS A 3 7.42 49.37 5.32
CA LYS A 3 7.96 50.71 5.04
C LYS A 3 8.53 51.40 6.28
N THR A 4 8.05 51.06 7.47
CA THR A 4 8.54 51.61 8.74
C THR A 4 9.78 50.84 9.23
N VAL A 5 9.82 49.50 8.99
CA VAL A 5 10.90 48.64 9.51
C VAL A 5 12.15 48.66 8.61
N LEU A 6 11.98 48.76 7.29
CA LEU A 6 13.10 48.68 6.33
C LEU A 6 14.21 49.71 6.62
N PRO A 7 13.93 51.02 6.87
CA PRO A 7 14.97 51.99 7.22
C PRO A 7 15.73 51.66 8.52
N LEU A 8 15.02 51.07 9.50
CA LEU A 8 15.64 50.65 10.76
C LEU A 8 16.57 49.45 10.58
N LEU A 9 16.18 48.51 9.70
CA LEU A 9 17.05 47.37 9.33
C LEU A 9 18.30 47.86 8.58
N GLU A 10 18.17 48.84 7.71
CA GLU A 10 19.30 49.44 7.00
C GLU A 10 20.28 50.11 7.99
N GLN A 11 19.77 50.89 8.94
CA GLN A 11 20.57 51.50 10.00
C GLN A 11 21.27 50.41 10.85
N LEU A 12 20.54 49.38 11.27
CA LEU A 12 21.10 48.29 12.05
C LEU A 12 22.21 47.52 11.27
N SER A 13 22.04 47.34 9.97
CA SER A 13 23.05 46.75 9.10
C SER A 13 24.32 47.58 9.05
N GLN A 14 24.18 48.92 8.97
CA GLN A 14 25.32 49.84 8.98
C GLN A 14 26.05 49.85 10.34
N GLU A 15 25.29 49.81 11.45
CA GLU A 15 25.86 49.82 12.82
C GLU A 15 26.56 48.48 13.16
N THR A 16 26.03 47.36 12.69
CA THR A 16 26.54 46.00 13.04
C THR A 16 27.48 45.41 11.99
N GLY A 17 27.50 45.97 10.78
CA GLY A 17 28.22 45.39 9.65
C GLY A 17 27.61 44.10 9.09
N ILE A 18 26.39 43.70 9.53
CA ILE A 18 25.70 42.50 9.04
C ILE A 18 24.99 42.84 7.74
N PRO A 19 25.31 42.13 6.62
CA PRO A 19 24.69 42.41 5.32
C PRO A 19 23.20 42.08 5.30
N LEU A 20 22.40 42.90 4.63
CA LEU A 20 21.00 42.66 4.36
C LEU A 20 20.83 41.69 3.21
N VAL A 21 19.71 40.94 3.22
CA VAL A 21 19.25 40.08 2.12
C VAL A 21 17.80 40.41 1.79
N ALA A 22 17.51 40.56 0.50
CA ALA A 22 16.14 40.75 0.03
C ALA A 22 15.38 39.40 0.01
N THR A 23 14.21 39.37 0.61
CA THR A 23 13.34 38.21 0.64
C THR A 23 11.98 38.50 0.02
N ASN A 24 11.35 37.50 -0.56
CA ASN A 24 9.99 37.58 -1.05
C ASN A 24 9.10 36.73 -0.12
N ASP A 25 8.07 37.32 0.46
CA ASP A 25 7.07 36.65 1.26
C ASP A 25 6.02 35.99 0.32
N ALA A 26 6.41 34.92 -0.38
CA ALA A 26 5.59 34.29 -1.38
C ALA A 26 4.66 33.23 -0.75
N HIS A 27 3.35 33.38 -0.96
CA HIS A 27 2.31 32.47 -0.51
C HIS A 27 1.61 31.75 -1.68
N TYR A 28 1.79 32.22 -2.92
CA TYR A 28 1.27 31.63 -4.15
C TYR A 28 2.18 31.98 -5.34
N LEU A 29 2.00 31.31 -6.47
CA LEU A 29 2.95 31.40 -7.58
C LEU A 29 2.73 32.64 -8.45
N THR A 30 1.48 32.93 -8.82
CA THR A 30 1.15 34.07 -9.69
C THR A 30 0.14 34.99 -9.02
N LYS A 31 0.08 36.27 -9.44
CA LYS A 31 -0.80 37.26 -8.86
C LYS A 31 -2.29 36.86 -8.97
N GLU A 32 -2.66 36.16 -10.05
CA GLU A 32 -4.00 35.67 -10.31
C GLU A 32 -4.44 34.54 -9.36
N GLU A 33 -3.53 33.99 -8.59
CA GLU A 33 -3.83 32.94 -7.59
C GLU A 33 -4.17 33.51 -6.20
N ALA A 34 -4.18 34.84 -6.03
CA ALA A 34 -4.52 35.48 -4.76
C ALA A 34 -5.89 35.05 -4.22
N GLU A 35 -6.94 34.95 -5.11
CA GLU A 35 -8.26 34.46 -4.72
C GLU A 35 -8.24 32.98 -4.30
N MET A 36 -7.47 32.14 -5.01
CA MET A 36 -7.28 30.74 -4.64
C MET A 36 -6.66 30.63 -3.23
N GLN A 37 -5.61 31.39 -2.93
CA GLN A 37 -4.98 31.41 -1.61
C GLN A 37 -5.97 31.84 -0.51
N GLN A 38 -6.81 32.84 -0.79
CA GLN A 38 -7.86 33.28 0.14
C GLN A 38 -8.87 32.17 0.42
N VAL A 39 -9.24 31.39 -0.61
CA VAL A 39 -10.12 30.22 -0.45
C VAL A 39 -9.45 29.13 0.39
N LEU A 40 -8.16 28.84 0.18
CA LEU A 40 -7.41 27.88 1.00
C LEU A 40 -7.36 28.30 2.48
N LEU A 41 -7.12 29.58 2.78
CA LEU A 41 -7.19 30.10 4.15
C LEU A 41 -8.57 29.93 4.79
N CYS A 42 -9.63 30.20 4.03
CA CYS A 42 -11.00 29.98 4.50
C CYS A 42 -11.32 28.49 4.72
N ILE A 43 -10.79 27.59 3.87
CA ILE A 43 -10.93 26.14 4.07
C ILE A 43 -10.25 25.72 5.38
N GLN A 44 -9.01 26.16 5.59
CA GLN A 44 -8.19 25.81 6.75
C GLN A 44 -8.80 26.32 8.07
N THR A 45 -9.32 27.55 8.06
CA THR A 45 -9.89 28.19 9.26
C THR A 45 -11.38 27.90 9.47
N GLY A 46 -12.03 27.13 8.57
CA GLY A 46 -13.46 26.81 8.64
C GLY A 46 -14.38 27.98 8.31
N LYS A 47 -13.86 29.07 7.70
CA LYS A 47 -14.57 30.29 7.38
C LYS A 47 -15.12 30.28 5.94
N THR A 48 -15.92 31.34 5.62
CA THR A 48 -16.39 31.64 4.27
C THR A 48 -15.76 32.94 3.77
N LEU A 49 -15.83 33.22 2.48
CA LEU A 49 -15.25 34.47 1.91
C LEU A 49 -15.96 35.75 2.38
N ASP A 50 -17.22 35.66 2.77
CA ASP A 50 -18.04 36.76 3.29
C ASP A 50 -17.92 36.93 4.83
N ASP A 51 -17.28 36.00 5.54
CA ASP A 51 -17.06 36.12 6.98
C ASP A 51 -16.11 37.30 7.28
N PRO A 52 -16.55 38.32 8.05
CA PRO A 52 -15.70 39.48 8.39
C PRO A 52 -14.53 39.12 9.28
N THR A 53 -14.54 37.93 9.92
CA THR A 53 -13.45 37.45 10.77
C THR A 53 -12.50 36.49 10.04
N ALA A 54 -12.69 36.29 8.73
CA ALA A 54 -11.78 35.49 7.93
C ALA A 54 -10.42 36.17 7.80
N LEU A 55 -9.35 35.41 7.96
CA LEU A 55 -8.00 35.91 7.72
C LEU A 55 -7.87 36.28 6.25
N ARG A 56 -7.41 37.51 5.97
CA ARG A 56 -7.24 38.04 4.61
C ARG A 56 -5.88 38.70 4.47
N PHE A 57 -5.30 38.54 3.29
CA PHE A 57 -4.19 39.39 2.88
C PHE A 57 -4.74 40.76 2.43
N GLU A 58 -4.08 41.82 2.85
CA GLU A 58 -4.48 43.20 2.51
C GLU A 58 -4.22 43.52 1.03
N THR A 59 -3.31 42.79 0.39
CA THR A 59 -2.89 43.00 -1.01
C THR A 59 -2.68 41.66 -1.71
N GLU A 60 -2.62 41.71 -3.05
CA GLU A 60 -2.32 40.56 -3.91
C GLU A 60 -0.81 40.40 -4.19
N GLU A 61 0.05 41.06 -3.38
CA GLU A 61 1.49 41.14 -3.62
C GLU A 61 2.29 39.97 -3.04
N PHE A 62 1.65 38.93 -2.54
CA PHE A 62 2.29 37.74 -1.94
C PHE A 62 2.55 36.63 -2.95
N TYR A 63 2.70 36.98 -4.23
CA TYR A 63 3.10 36.02 -5.27
C TYR A 63 4.62 35.93 -5.42
N LEU A 64 5.10 34.85 -6.06
CA LEU A 64 6.52 34.64 -6.34
C LEU A 64 6.99 35.61 -7.43
N LYS A 65 7.64 36.70 -7.02
CA LYS A 65 8.13 37.76 -7.89
C LYS A 65 9.36 37.32 -8.70
N SER A 66 9.42 37.77 -9.93
CA SER A 66 10.61 37.63 -10.79
C SER A 66 11.80 38.43 -10.24
N THR A 67 13.00 38.06 -10.68
CA THR A 67 14.22 38.80 -10.35
C THR A 67 14.13 40.28 -10.71
N GLN A 68 13.51 40.62 -11.85
CA GLN A 68 13.34 42.00 -12.30
C GLN A 68 12.39 42.82 -11.39
N GLU A 69 11.29 42.21 -10.97
CA GLU A 69 10.36 42.80 -10.03
C GLU A 69 11.04 43.06 -8.67
N MET A 70 11.78 42.04 -8.16
CA MET A 70 12.53 42.21 -6.91
C MET A 70 13.61 43.28 -7.02
N GLN A 71 14.35 43.37 -8.12
CA GLN A 71 15.33 44.42 -8.37
C GLN A 71 14.67 45.81 -8.37
N THR A 72 13.47 45.94 -8.92
CA THR A 72 12.69 47.18 -8.94
C THR A 72 12.26 47.56 -7.51
N LEU A 73 11.75 46.61 -6.73
CA LEU A 73 11.30 46.82 -5.35
C LEU A 73 12.45 47.22 -4.41
N PHE A 74 13.62 46.64 -4.61
CA PHE A 74 14.82 46.91 -3.79
C PHE A 74 15.85 47.78 -4.52
N ALA A 75 15.42 48.64 -5.44
CA ALA A 75 16.33 49.51 -6.21
C ALA A 75 17.22 50.41 -5.31
N ALA A 76 16.73 50.80 -4.12
CA ALA A 76 17.49 51.55 -3.14
C ALA A 76 18.54 50.71 -2.40
N MET A 77 18.43 49.39 -2.42
CA MET A 77 19.29 48.43 -1.68
C MET A 77 19.79 47.30 -2.61
N PRO A 78 20.52 47.60 -3.70
CA PRO A 78 20.93 46.61 -4.67
C PRO A 78 21.84 45.51 -4.10
N GLU A 79 22.62 45.83 -3.07
CA GLU A 79 23.45 44.85 -2.35
C GLU A 79 22.62 43.79 -1.65
N ALA A 80 21.40 44.09 -1.16
CA ALA A 80 20.51 43.10 -0.57
C ALA A 80 20.07 42.05 -1.58
N ILE A 81 19.88 42.44 -2.84
CA ILE A 81 19.62 41.49 -3.96
C ILE A 81 20.89 40.70 -4.29
N ALA A 82 22.06 41.34 -4.37
CA ALA A 82 23.31 40.64 -4.67
C ALA A 82 23.66 39.60 -3.59
N ASN A 83 23.29 39.86 -2.33
CA ASN A 83 23.52 38.94 -1.22
C ASN A 83 22.70 37.63 -1.34
N THR A 84 21.55 37.62 -2.03
CA THR A 84 20.81 36.37 -2.30
C THR A 84 21.67 35.40 -3.08
N LYS A 85 22.36 35.91 -4.13
CA LYS A 85 23.27 35.08 -4.91
C LYS A 85 24.51 34.65 -4.11
N ARG A 86 25.11 35.56 -3.35
CA ARG A 86 26.26 35.22 -2.50
C ARG A 86 25.93 34.14 -1.46
N ILE A 87 24.72 34.16 -0.93
CA ILE A 87 24.25 33.09 -0.01
C ILE A 87 24.10 31.81 -0.76
N ALA A 88 23.43 31.83 -1.92
CA ALA A 88 23.23 30.63 -2.76
C ALA A 88 24.56 30.00 -3.17
N ASP A 89 25.55 30.81 -3.56
CA ASP A 89 26.89 30.34 -3.94
C ASP A 89 27.69 29.71 -2.78
N ARG A 90 27.29 29.95 -1.54
CA ARG A 90 27.89 29.36 -0.31
C ARG A 90 27.19 28.07 0.11
N CYS A 91 26.00 27.80 -0.40
CA CYS A 91 25.21 26.63 -0.06
C CYS A 91 25.52 25.51 -1.04
N HIS A 92 26.16 24.45 -0.55
CA HIS A 92 26.44 23.23 -1.30
C HIS A 92 25.82 22.07 -0.53
N VAL A 93 24.65 21.63 -0.96
CA VAL A 93 23.93 20.51 -0.35
C VAL A 93 23.83 19.41 -1.38
N GLU A 94 24.42 18.26 -1.06
CA GLU A 94 24.29 17.02 -1.84
C GLU A 94 23.46 16.03 -1.02
N LEU A 95 22.41 15.52 -1.62
CA LEU A 95 21.61 14.44 -1.05
C LEU A 95 22.14 13.11 -1.55
N GLU A 96 22.70 12.31 -0.66
CA GLU A 96 23.12 10.96 -0.99
C GLU A 96 21.90 10.11 -1.35
N THR A 97 21.92 9.47 -2.51
CA THR A 97 20.89 8.56 -2.97
C THR A 97 21.49 7.20 -3.31
N GLY A 98 20.72 6.13 -3.14
CA GLY A 98 21.15 4.78 -3.49
C GLY A 98 21.99 4.06 -2.44
N THR A 99 22.34 4.71 -1.32
CA THR A 99 22.99 4.06 -0.17
C THR A 99 21.92 3.52 0.77
N LEU A 100 22.00 2.24 1.13
CA LEU A 100 21.03 1.62 2.05
C LEU A 100 21.37 1.95 3.50
N HIS A 101 20.45 2.61 4.21
CA HIS A 101 20.59 3.01 5.62
C HIS A 101 19.92 2.00 6.58
N LEU A 102 20.15 0.71 6.36
CA LEU A 102 19.65 -0.35 7.23
C LEU A 102 20.58 -0.52 8.45
N PRO A 103 20.04 -0.53 9.69
CA PRO A 103 20.85 -0.82 10.86
C PRO A 103 21.33 -2.28 10.83
N ALA A 104 22.55 -2.53 11.32
CA ALA A 104 23.01 -3.88 11.57
C ALA A 104 22.17 -4.51 12.69
N PHE A 105 21.73 -5.74 12.49
CA PHE A 105 21.06 -6.50 13.54
C PHE A 105 22.05 -6.81 14.68
N SER A 106 21.61 -6.64 15.92
CA SER A 106 22.40 -6.94 17.11
C SER A 106 21.61 -7.80 18.10
N MET A 107 22.24 -8.86 18.57
CA MET A 107 21.72 -9.72 19.62
C MET A 107 22.90 -10.31 20.43
N GLU A 108 22.73 -10.44 21.73
CA GLU A 108 23.72 -11.07 22.61
C GLU A 108 24.06 -12.50 22.16
N GLY A 109 25.32 -12.81 22.05
CA GLY A 109 25.81 -14.11 21.58
C GLY A 109 25.84 -14.27 20.05
N VAL A 110 25.51 -13.26 19.28
CA VAL A 110 25.60 -13.27 17.81
C VAL A 110 26.72 -12.34 17.37
N SER A 111 27.78 -12.92 16.78
CA SER A 111 28.93 -12.18 16.23
C SER A 111 28.94 -12.12 14.71
N ASP A 112 28.20 -13.01 14.04
CA ASP A 112 28.07 -13.10 12.59
C ASP A 112 26.59 -13.25 12.23
N ASN A 113 26.00 -12.20 11.68
CA ASN A 113 24.60 -12.14 11.29
C ASN A 113 24.29 -13.08 10.12
N ILE A 114 25.22 -13.30 9.20
CA ILE A 114 25.04 -14.20 8.05
C ILE A 114 24.97 -15.64 8.53
N ALA A 115 25.92 -16.06 9.35
CA ALA A 115 25.94 -17.41 9.93
C ALA A 115 24.70 -17.65 10.81
N PHE A 116 24.28 -16.66 11.59
CA PHE A 116 23.08 -16.75 12.42
C PHE A 116 21.80 -16.88 11.59
N PHE A 117 21.66 -16.08 10.52
CA PHE A 117 20.54 -16.17 9.60
C PHE A 117 20.44 -17.55 8.93
N GLN A 118 21.57 -18.09 8.45
CA GLN A 118 21.62 -19.42 7.83
C GLN A 118 21.22 -20.51 8.84
N ALA A 119 21.75 -20.44 10.07
CA ALA A 119 21.41 -21.38 11.14
C ALA A 119 19.92 -21.34 11.52
N LEU A 120 19.31 -20.15 11.57
CA LEU A 120 17.87 -20.00 11.81
C LEU A 120 17.04 -20.64 10.68
N CYS A 121 17.42 -20.40 9.43
CA CYS A 121 16.75 -20.96 8.26
C CYS A 121 16.86 -22.50 8.26
N GLU A 122 18.05 -23.06 8.49
CA GLU A 122 18.28 -24.51 8.50
C GLU A 122 17.49 -25.20 9.64
N LYS A 123 17.58 -24.66 10.86
CA LYS A 123 16.83 -25.17 12.01
C LYS A 123 15.33 -25.12 11.77
N GLY A 124 14.85 -24.02 11.18
CA GLY A 124 13.45 -23.85 10.84
C GLY A 124 12.99 -24.82 9.75
N MET A 125 13.80 -25.05 8.72
CA MET A 125 13.53 -26.01 7.65
C MET A 125 13.35 -27.42 8.22
N GLN A 126 14.28 -27.88 9.07
CA GLN A 126 14.17 -29.19 9.72
C GLN A 126 12.91 -29.30 10.58
N LYS A 127 12.55 -28.22 11.32
CA LYS A 127 11.34 -28.17 12.13
C LYS A 127 10.06 -28.25 11.29
N ARG A 128 10.02 -27.61 10.10
CA ARG A 128 8.84 -27.51 9.25
C ARG A 128 8.62 -28.75 8.37
N TYR A 129 9.71 -29.34 7.85
CA TYR A 129 9.64 -30.43 6.85
C TYR A 129 10.13 -31.76 7.38
N GLY A 130 10.60 -31.82 8.63
CA GLY A 130 11.13 -33.04 9.24
C GLY A 130 12.54 -33.40 8.77
N THR A 131 12.99 -34.60 9.13
CA THR A 131 14.30 -35.13 8.74
C THR A 131 14.12 -36.57 8.24
N PRO A 132 14.52 -36.91 6.99
CA PRO A 132 15.27 -36.05 6.04
C PRO A 132 14.41 -34.99 5.35
N VAL A 133 15.00 -33.81 5.09
CA VAL A 133 14.34 -32.73 4.36
C VAL A 133 14.26 -33.07 2.86
N PRO A 134 13.12 -32.86 2.17
CA PRO A 134 13.01 -33.06 0.74
C PRO A 134 13.99 -32.20 -0.06
N GLU A 135 14.61 -32.78 -1.08
CA GLU A 135 15.63 -32.12 -1.90
C GLU A 135 15.14 -30.80 -2.55
N PRO A 136 13.93 -30.70 -3.12
CA PRO A 136 13.42 -29.45 -3.69
C PRO A 136 13.35 -28.30 -2.67
N VAL A 137 13.02 -28.60 -1.41
CA VAL A 137 12.97 -27.63 -0.30
C VAL A 137 14.36 -27.11 0.01
N ARG A 138 15.35 -28.02 0.12
CA ARG A 138 16.74 -27.69 0.39
C ARG A 138 17.33 -26.80 -0.71
N ASN A 139 17.16 -27.19 -1.96
CA ASN A 139 17.66 -26.46 -3.12
C ASN A 139 17.04 -25.04 -3.18
N ARG A 140 15.76 -24.92 -2.89
CA ARG A 140 15.09 -23.62 -2.85
C ARG A 140 15.60 -22.76 -1.69
N LEU A 141 15.75 -23.31 -0.49
CA LEU A 141 16.25 -22.56 0.65
C LEU A 141 17.66 -22.02 0.38
N GLN A 142 18.54 -22.85 -0.17
CA GLN A 142 19.89 -22.46 -0.53
C GLN A 142 19.91 -21.30 -1.54
N ARG A 143 19.06 -21.36 -2.58
CA ARG A 143 18.93 -20.30 -3.56
C ARG A 143 18.42 -19.00 -2.92
N GLU A 144 17.38 -19.06 -2.10
CA GLU A 144 16.82 -17.88 -1.44
C GLU A 144 17.83 -17.24 -0.48
N THR A 145 18.53 -18.01 0.34
CA THR A 145 19.55 -17.50 1.26
C THR A 145 20.69 -16.81 0.52
N GLN A 146 21.14 -17.35 -0.62
CA GLN A 146 22.16 -16.73 -1.47
C GLN A 146 21.68 -15.38 -2.02
N VAL A 147 20.47 -15.31 -2.55
CA VAL A 147 19.92 -14.06 -3.10
C VAL A 147 19.77 -13.00 -2.01
N ILE A 148 19.22 -13.35 -0.84
CA ILE A 148 19.06 -12.44 0.30
C ILE A 148 20.41 -11.88 0.75
N GLN A 149 21.43 -12.73 0.83
CA GLN A 149 22.80 -12.36 1.21
C GLN A 149 23.44 -11.46 0.15
N GLN A 150 23.36 -11.80 -1.14
CA GLN A 150 23.93 -11.02 -2.25
C GLN A 150 23.31 -9.63 -2.36
N MET A 151 22.01 -9.50 -2.06
CA MET A 151 21.30 -8.23 -2.09
C MET A 151 21.46 -7.40 -0.80
N GLY A 152 22.19 -7.91 0.24
CA GLY A 152 22.45 -7.17 1.48
C GLY A 152 21.26 -7.09 2.46
N TYR A 153 20.28 -7.99 2.36
CA TYR A 153 19.06 -7.92 3.18
C TYR A 153 19.03 -8.90 4.38
N VAL A 154 20.16 -9.48 4.76
CA VAL A 154 20.24 -10.39 5.92
C VAL A 154 19.76 -9.70 7.19
N ASP A 155 20.28 -8.50 7.49
CA ASP A 155 19.88 -7.73 8.67
C ASP A 155 18.42 -7.36 8.66
N TYR A 156 17.84 -7.03 7.49
CA TYR A 156 16.42 -6.77 7.33
C TYR A 156 15.56 -7.97 7.76
N PHE A 157 15.91 -9.18 7.28
CA PHE A 157 15.21 -10.40 7.68
C PHE A 157 15.35 -10.68 9.18
N LEU A 158 16.52 -10.45 9.77
CA LEU A 158 16.77 -10.64 11.19
C LEU A 158 16.00 -9.64 12.06
N ILE A 159 15.92 -8.38 11.64
CA ILE A 159 15.13 -7.35 12.33
C ILE A 159 13.64 -7.73 12.33
N VAL A 160 13.12 -8.13 11.16
CA VAL A 160 11.72 -8.58 11.03
C VAL A 160 11.46 -9.82 11.88
N TRP A 161 12.34 -10.81 11.82
CA TRP A 161 12.26 -12.02 12.65
C TRP A 161 12.22 -11.69 14.14
N ASP A 162 13.03 -10.76 14.59
CA ASP A 162 13.18 -10.44 15.99
C ASP A 162 11.92 -9.81 16.59
N TYR A 163 11.33 -8.79 15.94
CA TYR A 163 10.10 -8.20 16.47
C TYR A 163 8.88 -9.13 16.32
N VAL A 164 8.86 -10.02 15.30
CA VAL A 164 7.84 -11.07 15.18
C VAL A 164 8.00 -12.11 16.30
N ARG A 165 9.24 -12.50 16.61
CA ARG A 165 9.56 -13.38 17.74
C ARG A 165 9.13 -12.75 19.06
N TYR A 166 9.48 -11.48 19.29
CA TYR A 166 9.06 -10.73 20.47
C TYR A 166 7.52 -10.77 20.63
N ALA A 167 6.80 -10.44 19.58
CA ALA A 167 5.34 -10.46 19.61
C ALA A 167 4.78 -11.84 19.99
N LYS A 168 5.27 -12.91 19.35
CA LYS A 168 4.86 -14.30 19.61
C LYS A 168 5.16 -14.72 21.05
N GLN A 169 6.33 -14.38 21.59
CA GLN A 169 6.73 -14.68 22.96
C GLN A 169 5.88 -13.96 24.02
N HIS A 170 5.38 -12.78 23.69
CA HIS A 170 4.50 -11.98 24.58
C HIS A 170 3.01 -12.22 24.33
N GLY A 171 2.64 -13.27 23.59
CA GLY A 171 1.24 -13.61 23.34
C GLY A 171 0.49 -12.59 22.49
N ILE A 172 1.21 -11.78 21.69
CA ILE A 172 0.64 -10.84 20.74
C ILE A 172 0.41 -11.59 19.42
N PRO A 173 -0.83 -11.80 18.97
CA PRO A 173 -1.12 -12.47 17.73
C PRO A 173 -0.51 -11.75 16.52
N VAL A 174 0.17 -12.55 15.71
CA VAL A 174 0.76 -12.15 14.43
C VAL A 174 0.03 -12.85 13.30
N GLY A 175 -0.26 -12.15 12.21
CA GLY A 175 -0.87 -12.73 11.01
C GLY A 175 0.05 -13.77 10.33
N PRO A 176 -0.51 -14.72 9.59
CA PRO A 176 0.27 -15.83 8.99
C PRO A 176 1.20 -15.39 7.84
N GLY A 177 1.23 -14.13 7.52
CA GLY A 177 1.96 -13.53 6.41
C GLY A 177 1.05 -12.70 5.51
N ARG A 178 1.58 -11.72 4.79
CA ARG A 178 0.83 -10.84 3.91
C ARG A 178 1.67 -10.43 2.70
N GLY A 179 1.02 -9.96 1.64
CA GLY A 179 1.70 -9.44 0.47
C GLY A 179 2.53 -10.51 -0.24
N SER A 180 3.71 -10.14 -0.71
CA SER A 180 4.63 -11.01 -1.42
C SER A 180 5.59 -11.77 -0.49
N GLY A 181 5.80 -11.29 0.74
CA GLY A 181 6.72 -11.90 1.70
C GLY A 181 6.41 -13.35 2.06
N ALA A 182 5.11 -13.76 1.98
CA ALA A 182 4.71 -15.16 2.14
C ALA A 182 5.23 -16.09 1.03
N GLY A 183 5.80 -15.56 -0.05
CA GLY A 183 6.49 -16.34 -1.09
C GLY A 183 7.90 -16.78 -0.70
N SER A 184 8.48 -16.28 0.40
CA SER A 184 9.82 -16.64 0.86
C SER A 184 9.82 -17.86 1.76
N LEU A 185 10.59 -18.88 1.36
CA LEU A 185 10.85 -20.08 2.17
C LEU A 185 11.72 -19.74 3.38
N CYS A 186 12.68 -18.83 3.25
CA CYS A 186 13.46 -18.33 4.38
C CYS A 186 12.55 -17.70 5.45
N ALA A 187 11.61 -16.83 5.07
CA ALA A 187 10.67 -16.23 6.00
C ALA A 187 9.77 -17.26 6.69
N TYR A 188 9.35 -18.31 5.98
CA TYR A 188 8.59 -19.42 6.55
C TYR A 188 9.42 -20.25 7.53
N CYS A 189 10.64 -20.59 7.18
CA CYS A 189 11.56 -21.33 8.06
C CYS A 189 11.90 -20.52 9.32
N MET A 190 12.17 -19.24 9.20
CA MET A 190 12.42 -18.35 10.33
C MET A 190 11.17 -18.11 11.21
N GLY A 191 9.98 -18.46 10.72
CA GLY A 191 8.71 -18.21 11.42
C GLY A 191 8.26 -16.76 11.36
N ILE A 192 8.73 -15.98 10.39
CA ILE A 192 8.17 -14.66 10.05
C ILE A 192 6.77 -14.86 9.47
N THR A 193 6.61 -15.87 8.60
CA THR A 193 5.33 -16.27 8.01
C THR A 193 4.94 -17.68 8.43
N GLU A 194 3.65 -18.01 8.31
CA GLU A 194 3.09 -19.34 8.60
C GLU A 194 2.47 -20.00 7.36
N ILE A 195 2.76 -19.48 6.18
CA ILE A 195 2.29 -19.99 4.89
C ILE A 195 3.43 -20.74 4.23
N ASP A 196 3.24 -22.03 3.96
CA ASP A 196 4.22 -22.85 3.26
C ASP A 196 4.27 -22.48 1.76
N PRO A 197 5.34 -21.82 1.28
CA PRO A 197 5.43 -21.42 -0.11
C PRO A 197 5.60 -22.60 -1.07
N MET A 198 6.07 -23.77 -0.59
CA MET A 198 6.21 -24.98 -1.39
C MET A 198 4.85 -25.61 -1.64
N ALA A 199 4.03 -25.75 -0.60
CA ALA A 199 2.70 -26.36 -0.68
C ALA A 199 1.74 -25.59 -1.60
N TYR A 200 1.86 -24.25 -1.64
CA TYR A 200 1.00 -23.38 -2.43
C TYR A 200 1.63 -22.89 -3.74
N HIS A 201 2.82 -23.37 -4.10
CA HIS A 201 3.55 -22.95 -5.31
C HIS A 201 3.71 -21.43 -5.41
N LEU A 202 4.14 -20.78 -4.30
CA LEU A 202 4.37 -19.35 -4.26
C LEU A 202 5.79 -19.00 -4.73
N LEU A 203 5.93 -17.87 -5.41
CA LEU A 203 7.19 -17.47 -6.04
C LEU A 203 7.95 -16.45 -5.18
N PHE A 204 9.22 -16.77 -4.88
CA PHE A 204 10.14 -15.91 -4.14
C PHE A 204 10.49 -14.63 -4.90
N GLU A 205 10.68 -14.73 -6.23
CA GLU A 205 11.07 -13.63 -7.09
C GLU A 205 10.04 -12.50 -7.16
N ARG A 206 8.82 -12.80 -6.74
CA ARG A 206 7.79 -11.79 -6.56
C ARG A 206 8.03 -10.92 -5.33
N PHE A 207 8.68 -11.45 -4.31
CA PHE A 207 9.06 -10.74 -3.10
C PHE A 207 10.42 -10.06 -3.28
N LEU A 208 11.46 -10.82 -3.58
CA LEU A 208 12.82 -10.33 -3.77
C LEU A 208 13.37 -10.82 -5.11
N ASN A 209 13.83 -9.88 -5.95
CA ASN A 209 14.23 -10.16 -7.31
C ASN A 209 15.52 -9.39 -7.66
N PRO A 210 16.65 -10.07 -7.89
CA PRO A 210 17.92 -9.42 -8.26
C PRO A 210 17.86 -8.63 -9.59
N GLU A 211 16.96 -9.03 -10.50
CA GLU A 211 16.77 -8.35 -11.79
C GLU A 211 15.93 -7.06 -11.65
N ARG A 212 15.49 -6.76 -10.44
CA ARG A 212 14.67 -5.59 -10.15
C ARG A 212 15.25 -4.80 -8.99
N VAL A 213 15.61 -3.56 -9.25
CA VAL A 213 15.99 -2.62 -8.19
C VAL A 213 14.72 -2.23 -7.40
N SER A 214 14.42 -2.95 -6.35
CA SER A 214 13.36 -2.59 -5.38
C SER A 214 13.65 -3.22 -4.04
N MET A 215 13.41 -2.45 -3.00
CA MET A 215 13.57 -2.91 -1.62
C MET A 215 12.52 -3.99 -1.26
N PRO A 216 12.86 -4.96 -0.37
CA PRO A 216 11.88 -5.89 0.18
C PRO A 216 10.90 -5.15 1.09
N ASP A 217 9.67 -5.64 1.15
CA ASP A 217 8.63 -5.07 1.99
C ASP A 217 7.85 -6.20 2.69
N PHE A 218 8.14 -6.40 3.98
CA PHE A 218 7.37 -7.29 4.83
C PHE A 218 6.23 -6.53 5.50
N ASP A 219 5.04 -6.79 5.05
CA ASP A 219 3.82 -6.39 5.72
C ASP A 219 3.51 -7.34 6.88
N ILE A 220 3.63 -6.92 8.12
CA ILE A 220 3.33 -7.76 9.29
C ILE A 220 2.05 -7.27 9.97
N ASP A 221 1.05 -8.16 10.03
CA ASP A 221 -0.20 -7.88 10.73
C ASP A 221 -0.08 -8.26 12.22
N PHE A 222 -0.32 -7.32 13.11
CA PHE A 222 -0.44 -7.54 14.56
C PHE A 222 -1.88 -7.33 15.03
N CYS A 223 -2.26 -7.92 16.16
CA CYS A 223 -3.51 -7.53 16.79
C CYS A 223 -3.44 -6.04 17.19
N VAL A 224 -4.56 -5.32 17.02
CA VAL A 224 -4.59 -3.86 17.21
C VAL A 224 -4.11 -3.45 18.61
N GLU A 225 -4.50 -4.21 19.64
CA GLU A 225 -4.15 -3.90 21.03
C GLU A 225 -2.69 -4.20 21.37
N GLY A 226 -2.06 -5.18 20.72
CA GLY A 226 -0.66 -5.55 20.96
C GLY A 226 0.35 -4.78 20.10
N ARG A 227 -0.08 -4.19 18.98
CA ARG A 227 0.79 -3.46 18.05
C ARG A 227 1.65 -2.37 18.72
N PRO A 228 1.11 -1.53 19.63
CA PRO A 228 1.91 -0.49 20.28
C PRO A 228 3.08 -1.06 21.08
N ALA A 229 2.90 -2.19 21.77
CA ALA A 229 3.98 -2.82 22.54
C ALA A 229 5.12 -3.34 21.64
N VAL A 230 4.81 -3.82 20.43
CA VAL A 230 5.85 -4.24 19.47
C VAL A 230 6.63 -3.03 18.93
N LYS A 231 5.94 -1.92 18.65
CA LYS A 231 6.60 -0.67 18.24
C LYS A 231 7.53 -0.14 19.34
N GLU A 232 7.04 -0.14 20.57
CA GLU A 232 7.82 0.29 21.74
C GLU A 232 9.07 -0.58 21.93
N TYR A 233 8.96 -1.90 21.77
CA TYR A 233 10.11 -2.81 21.77
C TYR A 233 11.17 -2.41 20.73
N VAL A 234 10.75 -2.09 19.51
CA VAL A 234 11.67 -1.65 18.43
C VAL A 234 12.33 -0.32 18.78
N ILE A 235 11.57 0.64 19.31
CA ILE A 235 12.11 1.93 19.75
C ILE A 235 13.15 1.73 20.86
N GLN A 236 12.87 0.89 21.85
CA GLN A 236 13.80 0.61 22.94
C GLN A 236 15.08 -0.11 22.46
N LYS A 237 14.94 -0.99 21.47
CA LYS A 237 16.07 -1.76 20.93
C LYS A 237 17.00 -0.95 20.03
N TYR A 238 16.45 -0.11 19.14
CA TYR A 238 17.22 0.60 18.12
C TYR A 238 17.50 2.07 18.48
N GLY A 239 16.79 2.62 19.44
CA GLY A 239 16.91 4.02 19.89
C GLY A 239 15.78 4.91 19.37
N ALA A 240 15.28 5.80 20.24
CA ALA A 240 14.21 6.74 19.90
C ALA A 240 14.64 7.81 18.86
N ASP A 241 15.92 8.04 18.71
CA ASP A 241 16.53 8.94 17.72
C ASP A 241 16.66 8.29 16.33
N ARG A 242 16.49 6.97 16.23
CA ARG A 242 16.69 6.17 15.02
C ARG A 242 15.40 5.50 14.50
N VAL A 243 14.32 5.59 15.27
CA VAL A 243 13.03 4.97 14.93
C VAL A 243 11.95 6.03 14.90
N THR A 244 11.29 6.20 13.75
CA THR A 244 10.20 7.18 13.61
C THR A 244 9.12 6.72 12.66
N GLU A 245 7.94 7.33 12.78
CA GLU A 245 6.84 7.13 11.84
C GLU A 245 7.01 8.00 10.60
N ILE A 246 6.33 7.63 9.52
CA ILE A 246 6.42 8.30 8.23
C ILE A 246 5.25 9.28 8.09
N ILE A 247 5.51 10.48 7.58
CA ILE A 247 4.47 11.43 7.21
C ILE A 247 3.69 10.94 5.99
N THR A 248 2.41 11.30 5.94
CA THR A 248 1.61 11.23 4.71
C THR A 248 0.98 12.58 4.44
N PHE A 249 0.84 12.92 3.16
CA PHE A 249 0.15 14.11 2.71
C PHE A 249 -1.21 13.71 2.13
N ASP A 250 -2.26 14.35 2.58
CA ASP A 250 -3.56 14.28 1.94
C ASP A 250 -3.71 15.48 0.98
N PHE A 251 -4.20 15.21 -0.21
CA PHE A 251 -4.35 16.20 -1.28
C PHE A 251 -5.82 16.47 -1.56
N PHE A 252 -6.13 17.69 -1.98
CA PHE A 252 -7.47 17.99 -2.47
C PHE A 252 -7.77 17.17 -3.73
N LYS A 253 -8.71 16.23 -3.61
CA LYS A 253 -9.24 15.47 -4.75
C LYS A 253 -10.44 16.20 -5.35
N ALA A 254 -10.68 16.06 -6.65
CA ALA A 254 -11.72 16.73 -7.42
C ALA A 254 -13.05 16.91 -6.68
N ARG A 255 -13.66 15.83 -6.20
CA ARG A 255 -14.96 15.88 -5.50
C ARG A 255 -14.89 16.57 -4.14
N GLY A 256 -13.76 16.45 -3.44
CA GLY A 256 -13.50 17.12 -2.17
C GLY A 256 -13.33 18.63 -2.39
N ALA A 257 -12.47 19.02 -3.34
CA ALA A 257 -12.24 20.40 -3.70
C ALA A 257 -13.54 21.14 -4.04
N ILE A 258 -14.41 20.54 -4.86
CA ILE A 258 -15.72 21.13 -5.21
C ILE A 258 -16.59 21.40 -3.96
N ARG A 259 -16.65 20.46 -3.01
CA ARG A 259 -17.47 20.65 -1.79
C ARG A 259 -16.84 21.66 -0.84
N ASP A 260 -15.53 21.64 -0.67
CA ASP A 260 -14.81 22.58 0.21
C ASP A 260 -14.88 24.01 -0.33
N VAL A 261 -14.64 24.21 -1.64
CA VAL A 261 -14.79 25.53 -2.30
C VAL A 261 -16.24 26.00 -2.27
N GLY A 262 -17.20 25.10 -2.52
CA GLY A 262 -18.62 25.42 -2.45
C GLY A 262 -19.04 25.93 -1.06
N ARG A 263 -18.54 25.33 0.01
CA ARG A 263 -18.76 25.80 1.38
C ARG A 263 -18.16 27.20 1.59
N VAL A 264 -16.97 27.45 1.10
CA VAL A 264 -16.28 28.75 1.23
C VAL A 264 -17.00 29.85 0.43
N LEU A 265 -17.56 29.50 -0.73
CA LEU A 265 -18.39 30.40 -1.56
C LEU A 265 -19.83 30.56 -1.04
N HIS A 266 -20.16 29.91 0.10
CA HIS A 266 -21.50 29.92 0.70
C HIS A 266 -22.58 29.34 -0.23
N LEU A 267 -22.20 28.42 -1.14
CA LEU A 267 -23.13 27.75 -2.06
C LEU A 267 -23.88 26.61 -1.37
N PRO A 268 -25.14 26.32 -1.78
CA PRO A 268 -25.91 25.23 -1.22
C PRO A 268 -25.18 23.88 -1.40
N TYR A 269 -25.08 23.08 -0.32
CA TYR A 269 -24.42 21.77 -0.36
C TYR A 269 -24.98 20.85 -1.45
N ALA A 270 -26.32 20.84 -1.63
CA ALA A 270 -26.96 19.99 -2.63
C ALA A 270 -26.52 20.34 -4.07
N PHE A 271 -26.32 21.63 -4.37
CA PHE A 271 -25.79 22.11 -5.64
C PHE A 271 -24.37 21.63 -5.88
N CYS A 272 -23.49 21.82 -4.90
CA CYS A 272 -22.09 21.39 -4.97
C CYS A 272 -21.97 19.85 -5.09
N ASP A 273 -22.79 19.10 -4.36
CA ASP A 273 -22.80 17.64 -4.37
C ASP A 273 -23.31 17.07 -5.71
N GLN A 274 -24.30 17.71 -6.34
CA GLN A 274 -24.75 17.36 -7.69
C GLN A 274 -23.62 17.52 -8.73
N ILE A 275 -22.84 18.59 -8.64
CA ILE A 275 -21.69 18.81 -9.52
C ILE A 275 -20.59 17.78 -9.22
N ALA A 276 -20.24 17.59 -7.95
CA ALA A 276 -19.22 16.65 -7.53
C ALA A 276 -19.52 15.20 -7.98
N LYS A 277 -20.80 14.77 -7.97
CA LYS A 277 -21.21 13.44 -8.43
C LYS A 277 -21.03 13.23 -9.94
N LYS A 278 -20.95 14.28 -10.74
CA LYS A 278 -20.68 14.19 -12.19
C LYS A 278 -19.19 13.97 -12.50
N ILE A 279 -18.30 14.18 -11.55
CA ILE A 279 -16.86 13.93 -11.73
C ILE A 279 -16.56 12.43 -11.56
N ASP A 280 -15.83 11.80 -12.48
CA ASP A 280 -15.32 10.44 -12.29
C ASP A 280 -14.31 10.45 -11.11
N PRO A 281 -14.46 9.57 -10.09
CA PRO A 281 -13.53 9.52 -8.94
C PRO A 281 -12.06 9.25 -9.31
N ARG A 282 -11.81 8.78 -10.52
CA ARG A 282 -10.48 8.40 -11.03
C ARG A 282 -9.85 9.47 -11.90
N GLN A 283 -10.58 10.54 -12.21
CA GLN A 283 -10.16 11.63 -13.09
C GLN A 283 -10.09 12.95 -12.32
N THR A 284 -9.26 13.84 -12.81
CA THR A 284 -9.26 15.24 -12.40
C THR A 284 -10.50 15.97 -12.94
N ILE A 285 -10.75 17.17 -12.41
CA ILE A 285 -11.81 18.03 -12.94
C ILE A 285 -11.56 18.35 -14.42
N ALA A 286 -10.30 18.66 -14.78
CA ALA A 286 -9.90 18.96 -16.16
C ALA A 286 -10.13 17.77 -17.11
N GLU A 287 -9.70 16.57 -16.70
CA GLU A 287 -9.89 15.34 -17.48
C GLU A 287 -11.36 15.02 -17.68
N THR A 288 -12.19 15.16 -16.62
CA THR A 288 -13.63 14.95 -16.71
C THR A 288 -14.30 15.96 -17.67
N LEU A 289 -13.89 17.23 -17.63
CA LEU A 289 -14.39 18.25 -18.54
C LEU A 289 -13.99 17.97 -19.99
N ALA A 290 -12.80 17.41 -20.25
CA ALA A 290 -12.34 17.07 -21.58
C ALA A 290 -12.95 15.76 -22.13
N ALA A 291 -13.50 14.91 -21.27
CA ALA A 291 -14.08 13.62 -21.65
C ALA A 291 -15.42 13.79 -22.42
N PRO A 292 -15.79 12.84 -23.28
CA PRO A 292 -17.08 12.86 -24.01
C PRO A 292 -18.31 12.99 -23.10
N ASP A 293 -18.24 12.40 -21.90
CA ASP A 293 -19.29 12.43 -20.87
C ASP A 293 -19.33 13.77 -20.12
N GLY A 294 -18.32 14.63 -20.27
CA GLY A 294 -18.23 15.95 -19.64
C GLY A 294 -19.14 17.04 -20.24
N LYS A 295 -19.80 16.78 -21.38
CA LYS A 295 -20.61 17.77 -22.09
C LYS A 295 -21.69 18.46 -21.23
N ALA A 296 -22.36 17.67 -20.38
CA ALA A 296 -23.39 18.22 -19.49
C ALA A 296 -22.79 19.14 -18.41
N LEU A 297 -21.55 18.89 -17.98
CA LEU A 297 -20.84 19.74 -17.05
C LEU A 297 -20.33 21.01 -17.75
N GLN A 298 -19.82 20.89 -18.98
CA GLN A 298 -19.43 22.04 -19.80
C GLN A 298 -20.62 22.99 -20.07
N GLN A 299 -21.79 22.45 -20.40
CA GLN A 299 -23.01 23.28 -20.57
C GLN A 299 -23.34 24.03 -19.28
N LEU A 300 -23.19 23.40 -18.12
CA LEU A 300 -23.44 24.04 -16.84
C LEU A 300 -22.49 25.23 -16.60
N LEU A 301 -21.22 25.11 -17.01
CA LEU A 301 -20.24 26.21 -16.93
C LEU A 301 -20.63 27.43 -17.78
N HIS A 302 -21.27 27.20 -18.91
CA HIS A 302 -21.72 28.29 -19.81
C HIS A 302 -23.02 28.96 -19.35
N THR A 303 -23.85 28.26 -18.58
CA THR A 303 -25.19 28.71 -18.20
C THR A 303 -25.31 29.20 -16.77
N ASN A 304 -24.32 28.84 -15.90
CA ASN A 304 -24.39 29.16 -14.48
C ASN A 304 -23.04 29.72 -13.99
N ALA A 305 -23.06 31.00 -13.60
CA ALA A 305 -21.86 31.72 -13.15
C ALA A 305 -21.27 31.13 -11.84
N ASP A 306 -22.12 30.67 -10.91
CA ASP A 306 -21.67 30.07 -9.65
C ASP A 306 -20.99 28.71 -9.90
N ALA A 307 -21.53 27.92 -10.83
CA ALA A 307 -20.89 26.65 -11.23
C ALA A 307 -19.53 26.90 -11.88
N LYS A 308 -19.41 27.93 -12.70
CA LYS A 308 -18.17 28.32 -13.34
C LYS A 308 -17.14 28.72 -12.27
N LYS A 309 -17.48 29.67 -11.41
CA LYS A 309 -16.58 30.13 -10.33
C LYS A 309 -16.17 28.99 -9.41
N LEU A 310 -17.11 28.13 -9.03
CA LEU A 310 -16.87 26.95 -8.20
C LEU A 310 -15.85 26.01 -8.84
N LEU A 311 -16.02 25.66 -10.12
CA LEU A 311 -15.15 24.71 -10.80
C LEU A 311 -13.78 25.32 -11.14
N ASP A 312 -13.72 26.60 -11.53
CA ASP A 312 -12.45 27.30 -11.79
C ASP A 312 -11.55 27.32 -10.53
N LEU A 313 -12.12 27.62 -9.36
CA LEU A 313 -11.40 27.60 -8.09
C LEU A 313 -11.09 26.18 -7.63
N ALA A 314 -12.04 25.25 -7.75
CA ALA A 314 -11.82 23.86 -7.36
C ALA A 314 -10.72 23.19 -8.20
N GLN A 315 -10.62 23.52 -9.49
CA GLN A 315 -9.56 23.02 -10.37
C GLN A 315 -8.18 23.55 -10.00
N LYS A 316 -8.07 24.82 -9.55
CA LYS A 316 -6.82 25.41 -9.07
C LYS A 316 -6.35 24.78 -7.75
N ILE A 317 -7.29 24.36 -6.90
CA ILE A 317 -7.01 23.75 -5.59
C ILE A 317 -6.75 22.24 -5.71
N GLU A 318 -7.29 21.58 -6.74
CA GLU A 318 -7.09 20.16 -6.95
C GLU A 318 -5.61 19.81 -7.04
N GLY A 319 -5.18 18.80 -6.27
CA GLY A 319 -3.77 18.38 -6.20
C GLY A 319 -2.90 19.17 -5.23
N VAL A 320 -3.41 20.24 -4.61
CA VAL A 320 -2.69 20.98 -3.56
C VAL A 320 -2.72 20.16 -2.25
N PRO A 321 -1.63 20.10 -1.46
CA PRO A 321 -1.64 19.48 -0.14
C PRO A 321 -2.67 20.13 0.78
N ARG A 322 -3.47 19.30 1.47
CA ARG A 322 -4.55 19.74 2.36
C ARG A 322 -4.12 19.73 3.82
N HIS A 323 -3.64 18.58 4.26
CA HIS A 323 -3.09 18.39 5.60
C HIS A 323 -2.10 17.24 5.60
N THR A 324 -1.30 17.18 6.65
CA THR A 324 -0.40 16.06 6.93
C THR A 324 -1.05 15.09 7.91
N SER A 325 -0.68 13.83 7.80
CA SER A 325 -1.09 12.77 8.72
C SER A 325 0.10 11.84 8.95
N THR A 326 -0.05 10.89 9.85
CA THR A 326 0.93 9.85 10.10
C THR A 326 0.57 8.60 9.31
N HIS A 327 1.55 7.95 8.69
CA HIS A 327 1.35 6.69 7.98
C HIS A 327 0.81 5.62 8.91
N ALA A 328 -0.24 4.92 8.48
CA ALA A 328 -0.99 4.01 9.36
C ALA A 328 -0.16 2.83 9.94
N ALA A 329 0.93 2.45 9.27
CA ALA A 329 1.71 1.26 9.58
C ALA A 329 3.22 1.43 9.48
N GLY A 330 3.71 2.26 8.55
CA GLY A 330 5.13 2.34 8.21
C GLY A 330 5.96 3.06 9.26
N VAL A 331 7.07 2.43 9.60
CA VAL A 331 8.09 2.93 10.52
C VAL A 331 9.45 2.82 9.83
N ILE A 332 10.29 3.82 9.99
CA ILE A 332 11.69 3.79 9.59
C ILE A 332 12.55 3.37 10.78
N ILE A 333 13.52 2.48 10.54
CA ILE A 333 14.57 2.11 11.48
C ILE A 333 15.90 2.43 10.80
N SER A 334 16.67 3.37 11.35
CA SER A 334 17.90 3.88 10.75
C SER A 334 19.16 3.35 11.46
N ALA A 335 20.25 3.22 10.72
CA ALA A 335 21.56 2.92 11.25
C ALA A 335 22.15 4.07 12.08
N ILE A 336 21.79 5.30 11.75
CA ILE A 336 22.29 6.54 12.38
C ILE A 336 21.10 7.40 12.85
N PRO A 337 21.31 8.40 13.70
CA PRO A 337 20.26 9.31 14.13
C PRO A 337 19.54 9.95 12.93
N LEU A 338 18.21 9.87 12.91
CA LEU A 338 17.40 10.35 11.77
C LEU A 338 17.54 11.84 11.50
N LEU A 339 17.76 12.66 12.54
CA LEU A 339 17.98 14.11 12.40
C LEU A 339 19.21 14.47 11.55
N GLU A 340 20.17 13.56 11.41
CA GLU A 340 21.36 13.78 10.57
C GLU A 340 21.06 13.58 9.07
N MET A 341 19.94 12.91 8.74
CA MET A 341 19.62 12.52 7.37
C MET A 341 18.33 13.11 6.83
N VAL A 342 17.33 13.27 7.69
CA VAL A 342 16.00 13.74 7.28
C VAL A 342 15.42 14.73 8.28
N PRO A 343 14.71 15.78 7.81
CA PRO A 343 14.00 16.66 8.71
C PRO A 343 12.84 15.92 9.37
N LEU A 344 12.65 16.20 10.66
CA LEU A 344 11.57 15.63 11.47
C LEU A 344 10.59 16.73 11.88
N GLN A 345 9.34 16.33 12.14
CA GLN A 345 8.33 17.22 12.73
C GLN A 345 7.49 16.48 13.78
N LYS A 346 6.86 17.24 14.65
CA LYS A 346 5.86 16.72 15.58
C LYS A 346 4.48 16.78 14.91
N ASN A 347 3.80 15.64 14.87
CA ASN A 347 2.41 15.53 14.43
C ASN A 347 1.61 14.99 15.61
N GLU A 348 0.76 15.82 16.20
CA GLU A 348 0.14 15.57 17.51
C GLU A 348 1.21 15.23 18.57
N ASP A 349 1.22 14.01 19.10
CA ASP A 349 2.21 13.56 20.08
C ASP A 349 3.31 12.65 19.48
N THR A 350 3.31 12.44 18.17
CA THR A 350 4.24 11.54 17.48
C THR A 350 5.25 12.34 16.66
N ILE A 351 6.50 11.93 16.70
CA ILE A 351 7.53 12.43 15.78
C ILE A 351 7.41 11.67 14.47
N VAL A 352 7.41 12.40 13.36
CA VAL A 352 7.33 11.85 11.99
C VAL A 352 8.41 12.49 11.11
N THR A 353 8.77 11.79 10.04
CA THR A 353 9.62 12.37 8.98
C THR A 353 8.87 13.50 8.27
N GLN A 354 9.57 14.50 7.71
CA GLN A 354 8.96 15.49 6.81
C GLN A 354 8.95 15.03 5.35
N TYR A 355 9.69 13.96 5.03
CA TYR A 355 9.66 13.33 3.71
C TYR A 355 8.67 12.16 3.68
N PRO A 356 7.83 12.05 2.63
CA PRO A 356 6.96 10.91 2.41
C PRO A 356 7.78 9.68 1.99
N MET A 357 7.14 8.50 2.01
CA MET A 357 7.82 7.21 1.78
C MET A 357 8.61 7.15 0.48
N GLY A 358 8.11 7.71 -0.63
CA GLY A 358 8.82 7.67 -1.91
C GLY A 358 10.18 8.37 -1.88
N ASP A 359 10.26 9.50 -1.18
CA ASP A 359 11.50 10.25 -1.01
C ASP A 359 12.46 9.53 -0.06
N LEU A 360 11.92 8.93 1.02
CA LEU A 360 12.71 8.12 1.94
C LEU A 360 13.31 6.87 1.28
N GLU A 361 12.56 6.21 0.39
CA GLU A 361 13.07 5.10 -0.43
C GLU A 361 14.22 5.57 -1.34
N THR A 362 14.08 6.73 -1.97
CA THR A 362 15.13 7.33 -2.81
C THR A 362 16.40 7.64 -2.01
N LEU A 363 16.24 8.08 -0.77
CA LEU A 363 17.34 8.30 0.19
C LEU A 363 17.87 7.01 0.82
N GLY A 364 17.35 5.83 0.47
CA GLY A 364 17.85 4.54 0.91
C GLY A 364 17.29 4.02 2.24
N PHE A 365 16.19 4.59 2.75
CA PHE A 365 15.53 4.09 3.94
C PHE A 365 14.56 2.96 3.63
N LEU A 366 14.60 1.91 4.44
CA LEU A 366 13.65 0.79 4.40
C LEU A 366 12.47 1.05 5.34
N LYS A 367 11.28 0.77 4.82
CA LYS A 367 10.05 0.78 5.59
C LYS A 367 9.84 -0.56 6.28
N PHE A 368 9.39 -0.51 7.52
CA PHE A 368 8.91 -1.66 8.29
C PHE A 368 7.43 -1.47 8.61
N ASP A 369 6.57 -2.34 8.10
CA ASP A 369 5.12 -2.20 8.26
C ASP A 369 4.59 -2.96 9.48
N PHE A 370 4.10 -2.20 10.46
CA PHE A 370 3.40 -2.69 11.65
C PHE A 370 1.90 -2.49 11.49
N LEU A 371 1.24 -3.41 10.79
CA LEU A 371 -0.18 -3.30 10.48
C LEU A 371 -1.06 -3.75 11.66
N GLY A 372 -2.12 -2.99 11.94
CA GLY A 372 -3.11 -3.36 12.95
C GLY A 372 -4.31 -4.09 12.34
N LEU A 373 -4.53 -5.36 12.66
CA LEU A 373 -5.66 -6.13 12.14
C LEU A 373 -6.63 -6.50 13.28
N ARG A 374 -7.83 -5.90 13.28
CA ARG A 374 -8.88 -6.18 14.27
C ARG A 374 -9.28 -7.65 14.34
N ASN A 375 -9.22 -8.36 13.22
CA ASN A 375 -9.55 -9.79 13.18
C ASN A 375 -8.62 -10.61 14.07
N LEU A 376 -7.33 -10.27 14.17
CA LEU A 376 -6.41 -10.94 15.09
C LEU A 376 -6.79 -10.72 16.56
N THR A 377 -7.27 -9.52 16.92
CA THR A 377 -7.78 -9.24 18.25
C THR A 377 -9.03 -10.07 18.56
N ILE A 378 -9.96 -10.18 17.60
CA ILE A 378 -11.16 -11.00 17.75
C ILE A 378 -10.76 -12.48 17.91
N ILE A 379 -9.86 -12.98 17.08
CA ILE A 379 -9.35 -14.37 17.13
C ILE A 379 -8.74 -14.65 18.52
N ARG A 380 -7.87 -13.79 19.01
CA ARG A 380 -7.25 -13.92 20.34
C ARG A 380 -8.29 -14.01 21.45
N ASN A 381 -9.28 -13.10 21.41
CA ASN A 381 -10.32 -13.08 22.45
C ASN A 381 -11.19 -14.34 22.40
N CYS A 382 -11.53 -14.83 21.21
CA CYS A 382 -12.24 -16.11 21.06
C CYS A 382 -11.42 -17.30 21.58
N VAL A 383 -10.12 -17.36 21.26
CA VAL A 383 -9.22 -18.42 21.79
C VAL A 383 -9.21 -18.39 23.31
N ARG A 384 -9.07 -17.22 23.94
CA ARG A 384 -9.11 -17.10 25.42
C ARG A 384 -10.41 -17.62 26.01
N MET A 385 -11.55 -17.29 25.43
CA MET A 385 -12.86 -17.74 25.91
C MET A 385 -13.03 -19.26 25.74
N ILE A 386 -12.51 -19.85 24.67
CA ILE A 386 -12.52 -21.32 24.49
C ILE A 386 -11.60 -21.97 25.53
N GLN A 387 -10.46 -21.40 25.82
CA GLN A 387 -9.50 -21.91 26.81
C GLN A 387 -10.02 -21.90 28.25
N GLU A 388 -11.08 -21.13 28.57
CA GLU A 388 -11.78 -21.20 29.87
C GLU A 388 -12.41 -22.59 30.07
N THR A 389 -12.83 -23.26 29.01
CA THR A 389 -13.45 -24.60 29.05
C THR A 389 -12.55 -25.70 28.49
N GLU A 390 -11.68 -25.36 27.52
CA GLU A 390 -10.70 -26.25 26.89
C GLU A 390 -9.28 -25.68 27.03
N PRO A 391 -8.60 -25.79 28.17
CA PRO A 391 -7.31 -25.13 28.45
C PRO A 391 -6.19 -25.45 27.43
N HIS A 392 -6.27 -26.60 26.74
CA HIS A 392 -5.29 -27.05 25.74
C HIS A 392 -5.65 -26.65 24.30
N PHE A 393 -6.75 -25.92 24.09
CA PHE A 393 -7.14 -25.47 22.77
C PHE A 393 -6.06 -24.56 22.16
N SER A 394 -5.65 -24.87 20.92
CA SER A 394 -4.70 -24.05 20.15
C SER A 394 -5.19 -23.88 18.73
N ILE A 395 -5.16 -22.65 18.25
CA ILE A 395 -5.49 -22.30 16.87
C ILE A 395 -4.56 -22.98 15.84
N HIS A 396 -3.33 -23.32 16.24
CA HIS A 396 -2.35 -23.98 15.38
C HIS A 396 -2.68 -25.45 15.10
N HIS A 397 -3.60 -26.04 15.88
CA HIS A 397 -4.05 -27.42 15.70
C HIS A 397 -5.32 -27.52 14.87
N ILE A 398 -5.83 -26.43 14.32
CA ILE A 398 -7.01 -26.43 13.46
C ILE A 398 -6.65 -27.00 12.10
N PRO A 399 -7.21 -28.15 11.66
CA PRO A 399 -6.94 -28.69 10.35
C PRO A 399 -7.56 -27.77 9.26
N ILE A 400 -6.76 -27.45 8.25
CA ILE A 400 -7.23 -26.67 7.09
C ILE A 400 -8.23 -27.43 6.21
N THR A 401 -8.42 -28.73 6.45
CA THR A 401 -9.32 -29.64 5.74
C THR A 401 -10.66 -29.85 6.45
N ASP A 402 -11.01 -29.02 7.44
CA ASP A 402 -12.26 -29.14 8.21
C ASP A 402 -13.49 -28.98 7.31
N ALA A 403 -14.16 -30.09 7.01
CA ALA A 403 -15.34 -30.14 6.13
C ALA A 403 -16.49 -29.25 6.61
N ALA A 404 -16.67 -29.07 7.92
CA ALA A 404 -17.74 -28.23 8.47
C ALA A 404 -17.53 -26.76 8.12
N VAL A 405 -16.27 -26.29 8.09
CA VAL A 405 -15.94 -24.92 7.67
C VAL A 405 -16.26 -24.70 6.21
N TYR A 406 -15.89 -25.64 5.33
CA TYR A 406 -16.20 -25.52 3.88
C TYR A 406 -17.70 -25.59 3.62
N GLN A 407 -18.43 -26.45 4.32
CA GLN A 407 -19.90 -26.52 4.21
C GLN A 407 -20.55 -25.19 4.61
N MET A 408 -20.10 -24.57 5.70
CA MET A 408 -20.59 -23.26 6.13
C MET A 408 -20.27 -22.17 5.10
N MET A 409 -19.07 -22.19 4.49
CA MET A 409 -18.69 -21.29 3.41
C MET A 409 -19.55 -21.52 2.17
N ALA A 410 -19.80 -22.78 1.81
CA ALA A 410 -20.65 -23.17 0.69
C ALA A 410 -22.11 -22.75 0.85
N ASN A 411 -22.61 -22.72 2.08
CA ASN A 411 -23.96 -22.22 2.41
C ASN A 411 -24.03 -20.67 2.43
N GLY A 412 -22.91 -19.96 2.25
CA GLY A 412 -22.86 -18.51 2.32
C GLY A 412 -23.01 -17.94 3.74
N ASP A 413 -22.84 -18.76 4.79
CA ASP A 413 -22.92 -18.34 6.20
C ASP A 413 -21.62 -17.68 6.64
N THR A 414 -21.24 -16.59 5.95
CA THR A 414 -19.92 -15.95 6.06
C THR A 414 -19.97 -14.55 6.70
N MET A 415 -21.04 -14.23 7.41
CA MET A 415 -21.14 -12.95 8.13
C MET A 415 -20.04 -12.86 9.21
N GLY A 416 -19.30 -11.75 9.18
CA GLY A 416 -18.15 -11.55 10.06
C GLY A 416 -16.88 -12.29 9.62
N VAL A 417 -16.89 -13.04 8.53
CA VAL A 417 -15.68 -13.63 7.95
C VAL A 417 -15.03 -12.62 7.01
N PHE A 418 -13.85 -12.14 7.40
CA PHE A 418 -13.14 -11.10 6.66
C PHE A 418 -12.99 -11.46 5.16
N GLN A 419 -13.34 -10.53 4.28
CA GLN A 419 -13.34 -10.64 2.82
C GLN A 419 -14.45 -11.55 2.21
N PHE A 420 -15.19 -12.32 3.02
CA PHE A 420 -16.24 -13.22 2.53
C PHE A 420 -17.67 -12.75 2.89
N GLU A 421 -17.82 -11.56 3.49
CA GLU A 421 -19.09 -11.07 4.05
C GLU A 421 -20.05 -10.45 3.03
N SER A 422 -19.53 -9.95 1.89
CA SER A 422 -20.34 -9.18 0.95
C SER A 422 -21.40 -10.08 0.26
N ALA A 423 -22.58 -9.52 -0.03
CA ALA A 423 -23.65 -10.25 -0.68
C ALA A 423 -23.22 -10.90 -2.00
N GLY A 424 -22.39 -10.19 -2.80
CA GLY A 424 -21.90 -10.76 -4.06
C GLY A 424 -20.88 -11.87 -3.86
N MET A 425 -19.99 -11.79 -2.87
CA MET A 425 -19.07 -12.89 -2.53
C MET A 425 -19.83 -14.11 -2.04
N ARG A 426 -20.83 -13.91 -1.18
CA ARG A 426 -21.70 -15.00 -0.71
C ARG A 426 -22.41 -15.70 -1.87
N HIS A 427 -22.88 -14.93 -2.86
CA HIS A 427 -23.46 -15.50 -4.07
C HIS A 427 -22.46 -16.35 -4.87
N VAL A 428 -21.21 -15.91 -4.99
CA VAL A 428 -20.14 -16.70 -5.63
C VAL A 428 -19.87 -18.00 -4.86
N LEU A 429 -19.80 -17.95 -3.53
CA LEU A 429 -19.60 -19.15 -2.70
C LEU A 429 -20.75 -20.15 -2.84
N LEU A 430 -22.01 -19.69 -2.88
CA LEU A 430 -23.19 -20.51 -3.11
C LEU A 430 -23.13 -21.23 -4.47
N GLN A 431 -22.62 -20.57 -5.51
CA GLN A 431 -22.47 -21.18 -6.84
C GLN A 431 -21.27 -22.12 -6.92
N MET A 432 -20.16 -21.74 -6.29
CA MET A 432 -18.89 -22.47 -6.36
C MET A 432 -18.90 -23.74 -5.50
N GLN A 433 -19.63 -23.75 -4.36
CA GLN A 433 -19.64 -24.86 -3.41
C GLN A 433 -18.21 -25.29 -3.03
N PRO A 434 -17.43 -24.43 -2.35
CA PRO A 434 -16.01 -24.67 -2.07
C PRO A 434 -15.83 -25.91 -1.18
N LYS A 435 -14.81 -26.73 -1.50
CA LYS A 435 -14.47 -27.97 -0.76
C LYS A 435 -13.05 -27.94 -0.19
N CYS A 436 -12.21 -27.03 -0.66
CA CYS A 436 -10.81 -26.91 -0.29
C CYS A 436 -10.37 -25.45 -0.25
N LEU A 437 -9.15 -25.22 0.25
CA LEU A 437 -8.56 -23.88 0.35
C LEU A 437 -8.37 -23.22 -1.02
N GLU A 438 -8.01 -24.01 -2.04
CA GLU A 438 -7.83 -23.56 -3.41
C GLU A 438 -9.12 -22.94 -3.98
N ASP A 439 -10.27 -23.56 -3.71
CA ASP A 439 -11.58 -23.03 -4.11
C ASP A 439 -11.86 -21.65 -3.49
N LEU A 440 -11.59 -21.49 -2.19
CA LEU A 440 -11.76 -20.21 -1.50
C LEU A 440 -10.78 -19.16 -2.03
N THR A 441 -9.54 -19.58 -2.30
CA THR A 441 -8.50 -18.73 -2.87
C THR A 441 -8.88 -18.22 -4.26
N ALA A 442 -9.44 -19.11 -5.09
CA ALA A 442 -9.95 -18.75 -6.41
C ALA A 442 -11.17 -17.82 -6.33
N ALA A 443 -12.15 -18.13 -5.46
CA ALA A 443 -13.32 -17.28 -5.23
C ALA A 443 -12.94 -15.85 -4.88
N LEU A 444 -12.01 -15.70 -3.93
CA LEU A 444 -11.52 -14.39 -3.48
C LEU A 444 -10.79 -13.63 -4.58
N SER A 445 -10.03 -14.33 -5.40
CA SER A 445 -9.24 -13.75 -6.49
C SER A 445 -10.09 -13.35 -7.70
N LEU A 446 -11.11 -14.12 -8.01
CA LEU A 446 -12.06 -13.87 -9.10
C LEU A 446 -13.07 -12.77 -8.77
N TYR A 447 -13.53 -12.68 -7.51
CA TYR A 447 -14.54 -11.70 -7.11
C TYR A 447 -13.94 -10.30 -6.94
N ARG A 448 -13.43 -9.72 -8.04
CA ARG A 448 -12.86 -8.37 -8.11
C ARG A 448 -13.24 -7.72 -9.44
N PRO A 449 -13.24 -6.37 -9.53
CA PRO A 449 -13.38 -5.70 -10.82
C PRO A 449 -12.32 -6.22 -11.82
N GLY A 450 -12.77 -6.64 -13.00
CA GLY A 450 -11.95 -7.25 -14.04
C GLY A 450 -12.08 -8.78 -14.08
N PRO A 451 -11.52 -9.57 -13.14
CA PRO A 451 -11.61 -11.03 -13.19
C PRO A 451 -13.02 -11.60 -12.99
N ARG A 452 -13.95 -10.80 -12.46
CA ARG A 452 -15.34 -11.22 -12.22
C ARG A 452 -16.02 -11.77 -13.46
N ASP A 453 -15.68 -11.27 -14.64
CA ASP A 453 -16.26 -11.70 -15.91
C ASP A 453 -15.84 -13.13 -16.29
N SER A 454 -14.76 -13.66 -15.68
CA SER A 454 -14.31 -15.05 -15.86
C SER A 454 -15.01 -16.04 -14.93
N ILE A 455 -15.81 -15.60 -13.94
CA ILE A 455 -16.48 -16.48 -12.98
C ILE A 455 -17.40 -17.50 -13.68
N PRO A 456 -18.25 -17.14 -14.66
CA PRO A 456 -19.10 -18.11 -15.33
C PRO A 456 -18.30 -19.24 -16.02
N GLN A 457 -17.23 -18.88 -16.73
CA GLN A 457 -16.36 -19.86 -17.38
C GLN A 457 -15.64 -20.76 -16.36
N TYR A 458 -15.10 -20.17 -15.28
CA TYR A 458 -14.48 -20.94 -14.21
C TYR A 458 -15.43 -21.97 -13.59
N LEU A 459 -16.67 -21.57 -13.30
CA LEU A 459 -17.69 -22.44 -12.72
C LEU A 459 -18.11 -23.56 -13.70
N GLU A 460 -18.22 -23.25 -14.97
CA GLU A 460 -18.58 -24.27 -16.00
C GLU A 460 -17.43 -25.25 -16.20
N ASN A 461 -16.22 -24.79 -16.37
CA ASN A 461 -15.03 -25.64 -16.49
C ASN A 461 -14.82 -26.52 -15.25
N ARG A 462 -15.13 -26.00 -14.06
CA ARG A 462 -15.05 -26.78 -12.81
C ARG A 462 -16.05 -27.92 -12.74
N LYS A 463 -17.23 -27.81 -13.37
CA LYS A 463 -18.21 -28.88 -13.46
C LYS A 463 -17.78 -29.96 -14.45
N HIS A 464 -17.04 -29.57 -15.48
CA HIS A 464 -16.63 -30.45 -16.59
C HIS A 464 -15.11 -30.39 -16.82
N PRO A 465 -14.27 -30.77 -15.82
CA PRO A 465 -12.81 -30.58 -15.88
C PRO A 465 -12.17 -31.36 -17.06
N ASP A 466 -12.74 -32.49 -17.45
CA ASP A 466 -12.22 -33.32 -18.56
C ASP A 466 -12.46 -32.70 -19.94
N SER A 467 -13.36 -31.73 -20.06
CA SER A 467 -13.68 -31.04 -21.31
C SER A 467 -12.85 -29.79 -21.58
N ILE A 468 -11.95 -29.43 -20.67
CA ILE A 468 -11.15 -28.20 -20.77
C ILE A 468 -10.13 -28.34 -21.90
N SER A 469 -10.21 -27.45 -22.88
CA SER A 469 -9.20 -27.30 -23.93
C SER A 469 -8.19 -26.25 -23.59
N TYR A 470 -6.90 -26.59 -23.68
CA TYR A 470 -5.79 -25.66 -23.47
C TYR A 470 -5.21 -25.24 -24.81
N ALA A 471 -5.00 -23.95 -25.03
CA ALA A 471 -4.46 -23.41 -26.27
C ALA A 471 -3.06 -23.99 -26.62
N HIS A 472 -2.31 -24.44 -25.61
CA HIS A 472 -1.04 -25.14 -25.78
C HIS A 472 -0.85 -26.15 -24.64
N PRO A 473 -0.22 -27.32 -24.87
CA PRO A 473 -0.02 -28.35 -23.82
C PRO A 473 0.74 -27.84 -22.59
N LEU A 474 1.70 -26.93 -22.75
CA LEU A 474 2.47 -26.32 -21.64
C LEU A 474 1.60 -25.48 -20.70
N LEU A 475 0.39 -25.08 -21.10
CA LEU A 475 -0.52 -24.35 -20.22
C LEU A 475 -1.26 -25.25 -19.23
N LYS A 476 -1.44 -26.53 -19.55
CA LYS A 476 -2.19 -27.45 -18.70
C LYS A 476 -1.65 -27.51 -17.28
N PRO A 477 -0.37 -27.80 -17.00
CA PRO A 477 0.15 -27.89 -15.64
C PRO A 477 0.08 -26.55 -14.86
N ILE A 478 -0.03 -25.42 -15.58
CA ILE A 478 -0.11 -24.08 -14.97
C ILE A 478 -1.55 -23.71 -14.61
N LEU A 479 -2.50 -24.07 -15.50
CA LEU A 479 -3.89 -23.60 -15.41
C LEU A 479 -4.87 -24.66 -14.93
N GLU A 480 -4.49 -25.93 -14.81
CA GLU A 480 -5.41 -27.00 -14.37
C GLU A 480 -5.95 -26.76 -12.95
N VAL A 481 -5.15 -26.19 -12.05
CA VAL A 481 -5.54 -25.81 -10.69
C VAL A 481 -6.64 -24.76 -10.65
N THR A 482 -6.81 -24.02 -11.73
CA THR A 482 -7.84 -22.99 -11.92
C THR A 482 -8.77 -23.27 -13.08
N TYR A 483 -8.89 -24.54 -13.43
CA TYR A 483 -9.81 -25.03 -14.48
C TYR A 483 -9.66 -24.30 -15.82
N GLY A 484 -8.40 -24.08 -16.23
CA GLY A 484 -8.08 -23.43 -17.51
C GLY A 484 -8.15 -21.90 -17.50
N CYS A 485 -8.54 -21.28 -16.40
CA CYS A 485 -8.63 -19.82 -16.30
C CYS A 485 -7.35 -19.22 -15.71
N MET A 486 -6.89 -18.09 -16.22
CA MET A 486 -5.88 -17.28 -15.53
C MET A 486 -6.53 -16.55 -14.34
N VAL A 487 -5.96 -16.71 -13.14
CA VAL A 487 -6.46 -16.13 -11.88
C VAL A 487 -5.36 -15.40 -11.13
N TYR A 488 -4.14 -15.94 -11.15
CA TYR A 488 -3.03 -15.48 -10.32
C TYR A 488 -1.91 -14.83 -11.13
N GLN A 489 -1.24 -13.89 -10.50
CA GLN A 489 -0.04 -13.24 -11.05
C GLN A 489 1.09 -14.26 -11.27
N GLU A 490 1.18 -15.24 -10.40
CA GLU A 490 2.13 -16.34 -10.45
C GLU A 490 1.94 -17.19 -11.71
N GLN A 491 0.69 -17.40 -12.15
CA GLN A 491 0.39 -18.10 -13.42
C GLN A 491 0.88 -17.31 -14.64
N VAL A 492 0.72 -15.99 -14.65
CA VAL A 492 1.26 -15.14 -15.72
C VAL A 492 2.79 -15.27 -15.80
N MET A 493 3.47 -15.25 -14.66
CA MET A 493 4.94 -15.41 -14.62
C MET A 493 5.36 -16.79 -15.10
N GLU A 494 4.64 -17.84 -14.71
CA GLU A 494 4.93 -19.22 -15.11
C GLU A 494 4.66 -19.45 -16.61
N ILE A 495 3.62 -18.84 -17.17
CA ILE A 495 3.36 -18.86 -18.61
C ILE A 495 4.51 -18.21 -19.39
N CYS A 496 4.95 -17.01 -18.98
CA CYS A 496 6.09 -16.34 -19.62
C CYS A 496 7.36 -17.20 -19.56
N ARG A 497 7.59 -17.86 -18.43
CA ARG A 497 8.74 -18.76 -18.25
C ARG A 497 8.64 -20.01 -19.11
N SER A 498 7.52 -20.70 -19.05
CA SER A 498 7.36 -22.02 -19.68
C SER A 498 7.25 -21.95 -21.21
N LEU A 499 6.63 -20.87 -21.73
CA LEU A 499 6.46 -20.71 -23.17
C LEU A 499 7.62 -19.95 -23.81
N ALA A 500 8.06 -18.84 -23.22
CA ALA A 500 9.02 -17.93 -23.83
C ALA A 500 10.44 -18.01 -23.24
N GLY A 501 10.68 -18.88 -22.23
CA GLY A 501 12.00 -19.10 -21.66
C GLY A 501 12.48 -17.96 -20.74
N TYR A 502 11.57 -17.17 -20.16
CA TYR A 502 11.93 -16.10 -19.24
C TYR A 502 12.48 -16.65 -17.92
N SER A 503 13.40 -15.91 -17.30
CA SER A 503 13.66 -16.09 -15.87
C SER A 503 12.45 -15.67 -15.04
N TYR A 504 12.33 -16.13 -13.81
CA TYR A 504 11.27 -15.64 -12.91
C TYR A 504 11.42 -14.14 -12.62
N GLY A 505 12.68 -13.66 -12.52
CA GLY A 505 12.96 -12.26 -12.31
C GLY A 505 12.42 -11.40 -13.44
N ARG A 506 12.74 -11.74 -14.70
CA ARG A 506 12.19 -11.04 -15.86
C ARG A 506 10.68 -11.14 -15.97
N ALA A 507 10.12 -12.30 -15.70
CA ALA A 507 8.66 -12.48 -15.74
C ALA A 507 7.94 -11.56 -14.73
N ASP A 508 8.50 -11.28 -13.55
CA ASP A 508 7.95 -10.30 -12.62
C ASP A 508 8.05 -8.85 -13.14
N VAL A 509 9.17 -8.48 -13.77
CA VAL A 509 9.33 -7.15 -14.41
C VAL A 509 8.27 -6.95 -15.47
N VAL A 510 8.08 -7.93 -16.37
CA VAL A 510 7.07 -7.90 -17.43
C VAL A 510 5.66 -7.80 -16.87
N ARG A 511 5.32 -8.64 -15.90
CA ARG A 511 4.02 -8.59 -15.21
C ARG A 511 3.71 -7.19 -14.63
N ARG A 512 4.72 -6.53 -14.04
CA ARG A 512 4.55 -5.15 -13.49
C ARG A 512 4.36 -4.12 -14.58
N ALA A 513 5.10 -4.22 -15.68
CA ALA A 513 4.95 -3.32 -16.83
C ALA A 513 3.54 -3.40 -17.41
N MET A 514 3.01 -4.62 -17.56
CA MET A 514 1.64 -4.89 -17.99
C MET A 514 0.61 -4.26 -17.04
N SER A 515 0.80 -4.40 -15.71
CA SER A 515 -0.13 -3.80 -14.73
C SER A 515 -0.17 -2.27 -14.79
N LYS A 516 0.93 -1.61 -15.20
CA LYS A 516 1.02 -0.15 -15.33
C LYS A 516 0.50 0.37 -16.68
N LYS A 517 0.07 -0.53 -17.59
CA LYS A 517 -0.50 -0.22 -18.93
C LYS A 517 0.37 0.72 -19.76
N LYS A 518 1.69 0.61 -19.70
CA LYS A 518 2.62 1.38 -20.53
C LYS A 518 2.65 0.76 -21.93
N GLN A 519 2.00 1.38 -22.88
CA GLN A 519 1.76 0.84 -24.23
C GLN A 519 3.06 0.50 -24.99
N GLU A 520 4.06 1.39 -24.93
CA GLU A 520 5.37 1.17 -25.57
C GLU A 520 6.11 -0.05 -25.00
N VAL A 521 6.10 -0.19 -23.67
CA VAL A 521 6.71 -1.34 -22.99
C VAL A 521 5.96 -2.63 -23.33
N MET A 522 4.63 -2.56 -23.44
CA MET A 522 3.80 -3.71 -23.81
C MET A 522 4.12 -4.23 -25.22
N GLU A 523 4.32 -3.35 -26.18
CA GLU A 523 4.65 -3.77 -27.54
C GLU A 523 6.07 -4.37 -27.61
N GLN A 524 7.04 -3.80 -26.93
CA GLN A 524 8.39 -4.37 -26.82
C GLN A 524 8.36 -5.76 -26.17
N GLU A 525 7.59 -5.93 -25.09
CA GLU A 525 7.46 -7.21 -24.41
C GLU A 525 6.68 -8.24 -25.25
N ARG A 526 5.73 -7.79 -26.10
CA ARG A 526 5.09 -8.67 -27.08
C ARG A 526 6.11 -9.28 -28.05
N GLN A 527 6.99 -8.45 -28.61
CA GLN A 527 8.04 -8.92 -29.52
C GLN A 527 9.00 -9.88 -28.80
N THR A 528 9.42 -9.52 -27.58
CA THR A 528 10.30 -10.38 -26.79
C THR A 528 9.63 -11.72 -26.42
N PHE A 529 8.35 -11.72 -26.06
CA PHE A 529 7.63 -12.96 -25.74
C PHE A 529 7.51 -13.87 -26.97
N LEU A 530 7.24 -13.29 -28.14
CA LEU A 530 7.08 -14.06 -29.38
C LEU A 530 8.40 -14.57 -29.93
N TYR A 531 9.39 -13.69 -30.08
CA TYR A 531 10.61 -13.96 -30.87
C TYR A 531 11.86 -14.13 -30.02
N GLY A 532 11.80 -13.83 -28.73
CA GLY A 532 12.95 -13.85 -27.84
C GLY A 532 13.75 -12.55 -27.81
N LEU A 533 14.78 -12.56 -27.00
CA LEU A 533 15.77 -11.51 -26.88
C LEU A 533 17.13 -12.16 -26.63
N ASP A 534 18.10 -11.86 -27.49
CA ASP A 534 19.42 -12.47 -27.46
C ASP A 534 20.08 -12.37 -26.07
N GLY A 535 20.59 -13.51 -25.58
CA GLY A 535 21.20 -13.61 -24.27
C GLY A 535 20.22 -13.55 -23.08
N VAL A 536 18.91 -13.36 -23.30
CA VAL A 536 17.91 -13.19 -22.26
C VAL A 536 16.86 -14.31 -22.27
N CYS A 537 16.20 -14.55 -23.41
CA CYS A 537 15.17 -15.59 -23.53
C CYS A 537 14.99 -16.03 -24.99
N SER A 538 14.56 -17.29 -25.18
CA SER A 538 14.39 -17.89 -26.50
C SER A 538 13.16 -17.39 -27.26
N GLY A 539 12.10 -16.98 -26.57
CA GLY A 539 10.82 -16.64 -27.17
C GLY A 539 9.93 -17.87 -27.44
N ALA A 540 8.62 -17.65 -27.43
CA ALA A 540 7.64 -18.74 -27.51
C ALA A 540 7.69 -19.47 -28.86
N ILE A 541 7.90 -18.78 -29.98
CA ILE A 541 7.95 -19.38 -31.31
C ILE A 541 9.16 -20.32 -31.43
N GLN A 542 10.33 -19.90 -30.92
CA GLN A 542 11.51 -20.75 -30.94
C GLN A 542 11.36 -21.99 -30.04
N ASN A 543 10.58 -21.87 -28.98
CA ASN A 543 10.23 -22.99 -28.08
C ASN A 543 9.11 -23.90 -28.64
N GLY A 544 8.73 -23.74 -29.91
CA GLY A 544 7.78 -24.60 -30.61
C GLY A 544 6.30 -24.22 -30.46
N VAL A 545 5.99 -23.05 -29.90
CA VAL A 545 4.61 -22.56 -29.84
C VAL A 545 4.23 -21.93 -31.19
N PRO A 546 3.13 -22.35 -31.85
CA PRO A 546 2.68 -21.74 -33.09
C PRO A 546 2.43 -20.22 -32.92
N LYS A 547 2.85 -19.41 -33.89
CA LYS A 547 2.78 -17.95 -33.83
C LYS A 547 1.40 -17.44 -33.41
N ALA A 548 0.34 -17.87 -34.09
CA ALA A 548 -1.02 -17.44 -33.79
C ALA A 548 -1.46 -17.79 -32.36
N VAL A 549 -1.01 -18.94 -31.84
CA VAL A 549 -1.28 -19.37 -30.46
C VAL A 549 -0.51 -18.49 -29.48
N ALA A 550 0.78 -18.22 -29.73
CA ALA A 550 1.60 -17.35 -28.89
C ALA A 550 1.05 -15.92 -28.82
N GLU A 551 0.61 -15.36 -29.95
CA GLU A 551 -0.04 -14.05 -30.04
C GLU A 551 -1.33 -14.01 -29.21
N SER A 552 -2.20 -15.01 -29.36
CA SER A 552 -3.45 -15.12 -28.59
C SER A 552 -3.20 -15.22 -27.09
N ILE A 553 -2.21 -16.00 -26.66
CA ILE A 553 -1.84 -16.15 -25.24
C ILE A 553 -1.29 -14.82 -24.72
N PHE A 554 -0.44 -14.11 -25.46
CA PHE A 554 0.08 -12.81 -25.02
C PHE A 554 -1.03 -11.77 -24.89
N ASP A 555 -2.00 -11.74 -25.80
CA ASP A 555 -3.16 -10.84 -25.73
C ASP A 555 -4.04 -11.15 -24.52
N GLU A 556 -4.21 -12.41 -24.17
CA GLU A 556 -4.92 -12.84 -22.97
C GLU A 556 -4.17 -12.40 -21.70
N ILE A 557 -2.85 -12.66 -21.63
CA ILE A 557 -2.00 -12.20 -20.53
C ILE A 557 -2.09 -10.67 -20.37
N SER A 558 -2.02 -9.91 -21.46
CA SER A 558 -2.02 -8.44 -21.44
C SER A 558 -3.33 -7.88 -20.89
N ARG A 559 -4.46 -8.49 -21.24
CA ARG A 559 -5.77 -8.12 -20.69
C ARG A 559 -5.89 -8.47 -19.21
N PHE A 560 -5.37 -9.62 -18.82
CA PHE A 560 -5.51 -10.18 -17.48
C PHE A 560 -4.51 -9.59 -16.48
N ALA A 561 -3.27 -9.31 -16.87
CA ALA A 561 -2.17 -8.90 -15.97
C ALA A 561 -2.46 -7.64 -15.14
N ALA A 562 -3.30 -6.72 -15.67
CA ALA A 562 -3.74 -5.54 -14.94
C ALA A 562 -4.63 -5.86 -13.72
N TYR A 563 -5.25 -7.04 -13.69
CA TYR A 563 -6.24 -7.46 -12.70
C TYR A 563 -5.85 -8.71 -11.92
N ALA A 564 -4.79 -9.41 -12.36
CA ALA A 564 -4.28 -10.63 -11.75
C ALA A 564 -4.05 -10.48 -10.24
N PHE A 565 -4.47 -11.47 -9.46
CA PHE A 565 -4.36 -11.40 -8.01
C PHE A 565 -3.09 -12.10 -7.49
N ASN A 566 -2.54 -11.58 -6.40
CA ASN A 566 -1.43 -12.21 -5.70
C ASN A 566 -1.93 -13.46 -4.98
N LYS A 567 -1.48 -14.65 -5.38
CA LYS A 567 -1.88 -15.93 -4.79
C LYS A 567 -1.52 -16.01 -3.30
N SER A 568 -0.33 -15.56 -2.92
CA SER A 568 0.12 -15.57 -1.52
C SER A 568 -0.79 -14.72 -0.61
N HIS A 569 -1.27 -13.58 -1.12
CA HIS A 569 -2.22 -12.74 -0.38
C HIS A 569 -3.60 -13.41 -0.26
N ALA A 570 -4.09 -14.06 -1.32
CA ALA A 570 -5.35 -14.79 -1.31
C ALA A 570 -5.33 -15.98 -0.32
N VAL A 571 -4.29 -16.81 -0.37
CA VAL A 571 -4.09 -17.94 0.56
C VAL A 571 -4.13 -17.48 2.01
N ARG A 572 -3.42 -16.40 2.32
CA ARG A 572 -3.43 -15.81 3.68
C ARG A 572 -4.83 -15.43 4.15
N LEU A 573 -5.60 -14.74 3.30
CA LEU A 573 -6.95 -14.29 3.66
C LEU A 573 -7.88 -15.49 3.91
N CYS A 574 -7.75 -16.55 3.11
CA CYS A 574 -8.51 -17.78 3.29
C CYS A 574 -8.13 -18.52 4.59
N LEU A 575 -6.85 -18.64 4.90
CA LEU A 575 -6.39 -19.25 6.16
C LEU A 575 -6.90 -18.49 7.39
N SER A 576 -6.86 -17.16 7.35
CA SER A 576 -7.44 -16.32 8.40
C SER A 576 -8.97 -16.50 8.51
N GLY A 577 -9.65 -16.68 7.38
CA GLY A 577 -11.09 -16.94 7.31
C GLY A 577 -11.46 -18.30 7.90
N ILE A 578 -10.74 -19.37 7.56
CA ILE A 578 -10.95 -20.73 8.09
C ILE A 578 -10.76 -20.74 9.61
N SER A 579 -9.69 -20.15 10.12
CA SER A 579 -9.41 -20.05 11.55
C SER A 579 -10.54 -19.34 12.31
N LYS A 580 -11.10 -18.26 11.75
CA LYS A 580 -12.19 -17.50 12.36
C LYS A 580 -13.53 -18.25 12.29
N ASN A 581 -13.80 -18.95 11.21
CA ASN A 581 -15.05 -19.68 11.04
C ASN A 581 -15.19 -20.84 12.01
N ARG A 582 -14.13 -21.60 12.24
CA ARG A 582 -14.16 -22.66 13.25
C ARG A 582 -14.37 -22.09 14.66
N GLN A 583 -13.80 -20.94 14.97
CA GLN A 583 -14.07 -20.24 16.22
C GLN A 583 -15.54 -19.80 16.33
N ASN A 584 -16.15 -19.30 15.25
CA ASN A 584 -17.57 -18.95 15.25
C ASN A 584 -18.46 -20.19 15.45
N THR A 585 -18.10 -21.34 14.86
CA THR A 585 -18.82 -22.61 15.05
C THR A 585 -18.70 -23.09 16.50
N LEU A 586 -17.52 -23.08 17.08
CA LEU A 586 -17.30 -23.39 18.49
C LEU A 586 -17.97 -22.37 19.41
N TRP A 587 -17.88 -21.08 19.12
CA TRP A 587 -18.56 -20.04 19.88
C TRP A 587 -20.07 -20.20 19.90
N ASN A 588 -20.68 -20.46 18.75
CA ASN A 588 -22.13 -20.72 18.65
C ASN A 588 -22.54 -22.01 19.40
N PHE A 589 -21.68 -23.03 19.36
CA PHE A 589 -21.88 -24.28 20.09
C PHE A 589 -21.83 -24.05 21.62
N TYR A 590 -20.83 -23.29 22.10
CA TYR A 590 -20.67 -23.04 23.56
C TYR A 590 -21.60 -21.98 24.11
N THR A 591 -22.00 -20.98 23.33
CA THR A 591 -22.85 -19.88 23.84
C THR A 591 -24.34 -20.07 23.55
N GLY A 592 -24.71 -20.98 22.67
CA GLY A 592 -26.09 -21.14 22.20
C GLY A 592 -26.65 -19.90 21.48
N LEU A 593 -25.83 -18.90 21.20
CA LEU A 593 -26.22 -17.64 20.56
C LEU A 593 -26.12 -17.77 19.03
N LYS A 594 -27.23 -17.55 18.33
CA LYS A 594 -27.24 -17.47 16.86
C LYS A 594 -26.54 -16.16 16.40
N PRO A 595 -25.92 -16.16 15.18
CA PRO A 595 -25.24 -14.99 14.62
C PRO A 595 -26.09 -13.71 14.59
N GLU A 596 -27.40 -13.84 14.43
CA GLU A 596 -28.38 -12.74 14.42
C GLU A 596 -28.44 -11.98 15.76
N THR A 597 -28.21 -12.65 16.88
CA THR A 597 -28.24 -12.05 18.22
C THR A 597 -27.01 -11.15 18.48
N ILE A 598 -25.91 -11.39 17.77
CA ILE A 598 -24.69 -10.58 17.85
C ILE A 598 -24.86 -9.25 17.08
N GLN A 599 -25.62 -9.27 16.00
CA GLN A 599 -25.92 -8.07 15.21
C GLN A 599 -26.87 -7.12 15.96
N SER A 600 -27.88 -7.65 16.65
CA SER A 600 -28.82 -6.84 17.45
C SER A 600 -28.09 -6.13 18.61
N LYS A 601 -27.21 -6.83 19.33
CA LYS A 601 -26.39 -6.23 20.41
C LYS A 601 -25.36 -5.21 19.93
N ARG A 602 -24.86 -5.34 18.69
CA ARG A 602 -23.99 -4.33 18.06
C ARG A 602 -24.75 -3.09 17.61
N LEU A 603 -25.98 -3.24 17.13
CA LEU A 603 -26.87 -2.13 16.75
C LEU A 603 -27.35 -1.39 18.01
N GLU A 604 -27.66 -2.09 19.10
CA GLU A 604 -27.98 -1.48 20.40
C GLU A 604 -26.80 -0.69 20.97
N LYS A 605 -25.58 -1.23 20.95
CA LYS A 605 -24.37 -0.47 21.38
C LYS A 605 -24.04 0.72 20.49
N ARG A 606 -24.37 0.69 19.18
CA ARG A 606 -24.25 1.85 18.30
C ARG A 606 -25.33 2.90 18.57
N SER A 607 -26.56 2.48 18.86
CA SER A 607 -27.67 3.39 19.20
C SER A 607 -27.48 4.06 20.56
N VAL A 608 -26.85 3.38 21.53
CA VAL A 608 -26.51 3.94 22.83
C VAL A 608 -25.35 4.97 22.70
N ARG A 609 -24.34 4.73 21.88
CA ARG A 609 -23.27 5.72 21.62
C ARG A 609 -23.70 6.96 20.83
N MET A 610 -24.80 6.89 20.07
CA MET A 610 -25.37 8.07 19.39
C MET A 610 -26.33 8.87 20.28
N LYS A 611 -26.62 8.43 21.51
CA LYS A 611 -27.53 9.11 22.46
C LYS A 611 -26.81 9.79 23.61
N GLU A 612 -25.48 9.75 23.69
CA GLU A 612 -24.75 10.58 24.64
C GLU A 612 -24.65 12.01 24.09
N PRO A 613 -25.19 13.03 24.75
CA PRO A 613 -25.06 14.40 24.32
C PRO A 613 -23.61 14.84 24.47
N ALA A 614 -23.09 15.51 23.46
CA ALA A 614 -21.81 16.21 23.51
C ALA A 614 -21.87 17.24 24.66
N THR A 615 -21.31 16.92 25.80
CA THR A 615 -21.02 17.92 26.83
C THR A 615 -19.81 18.72 26.40
N HIS A 616 -20.06 19.97 26.07
CA HIS A 616 -19.05 21.00 25.92
C HIS A 616 -18.28 21.20 27.23
N THR A 617 -16.96 21.11 27.18
CA THR A 617 -16.01 22.01 27.84
C THR A 617 -14.75 22.08 26.99
#